data_45a80c47105eaadf4f8d00e8f43a26e4
#
_entry.id   45a80c47105eaadf4f8d00e8f43a26e4
#
_cell.length_a   1.000
_cell.length_b   1.000
_cell.length_c   1.000
_cell.angle_alpha   90.00
_cell.angle_beta   90.00
_cell.angle_gamma   90.00
#
_symmetry.space_group_name_H-M   'P 1'
#
loop_
_entity.id
_entity.type
_entity.pdbx_description
1 polymer ?
#
loop_
_entity_poly.entity_id
_entity_poly.type
_entity_poly.pdbx_seq_one_letter_code
_entity_poly.pdbx_strand_id
1 'polypeptide(L)'
;MADVTNYTIENNSGQNVRIDLNAVFAAIQSSNSKSSDLASSQCVAGMPFLNTTSNILKIRNSSNGGFTEIGNINSANLGLLPVAGGTMTGTLTTVDVAFQGDNYSVLWDKSDDALEFADNAKLVFGASTDLTITHDGSNSIINENGAGSLQLQRAGSTKLEVVSGGVSLTGGAAANITALSDGATITIDMGTACHHSVTLGGNRTFAAPSNQVVGQSGSIFITQDGTGSRTASFNSAFKFIGGVAPTLSTAASAIDRIDYIIKASGTIHCVISLEVK
;
A
#
# COMPACT_ATOMS: atom_id res chain seq x y z
N MET A 1 -41.15 13.23 -40.17
CA MET A 1 -41.66 13.83 -38.91
C MET A 1 -41.84 15.31 -39.14
N ALA A 2 -42.95 15.87 -38.64
CA ALA A 2 -43.16 17.31 -38.80
C ALA A 2 -42.15 18.09 -37.95
N ASP A 3 -41.43 19.00 -38.57
CA ASP A 3 -40.47 19.91 -37.95
C ASP A 3 -41.21 21.20 -37.60
N VAL A 4 -41.82 21.23 -36.39
CA VAL A 4 -42.55 22.41 -35.95
C VAL A 4 -41.62 23.32 -35.17
N THR A 5 -41.28 24.46 -35.73
CA THR A 5 -40.37 25.44 -35.14
C THR A 5 -41.04 26.40 -34.14
N ASN A 6 -42.36 26.43 -34.14
CA ASN A 6 -43.19 27.09 -33.12
C ASN A 6 -44.53 26.33 -32.96
N TYR A 7 -45.23 26.55 -31.89
CA TYR A 7 -46.56 25.98 -31.62
C TYR A 7 -47.69 26.98 -31.88
N THR A 8 -47.42 27.96 -32.71
CA THR A 8 -48.39 28.96 -33.09
C THR A 8 -49.22 28.44 -34.25
N ILE A 9 -50.53 28.51 -34.16
CA ILE A 9 -51.46 28.21 -35.22
C ILE A 9 -51.85 29.52 -35.90
N GLU A 10 -51.47 29.64 -37.14
CA GLU A 10 -51.77 30.85 -37.93
C GLU A 10 -53.28 30.90 -38.31
N ASN A 11 -53.83 32.08 -38.31
CA ASN A 11 -55.20 32.31 -38.81
C ASN A 11 -55.24 32.16 -40.33
N ASN A 12 -55.72 31.00 -40.82
CA ASN A 12 -55.66 30.62 -42.23
C ASN A 12 -56.92 29.86 -42.64
N SER A 13 -56.97 29.33 -43.86
CA SER A 13 -58.08 28.45 -44.29
C SER A 13 -58.21 27.23 -43.35
N GLY A 14 -59.40 26.71 -43.17
CA GLY A 14 -59.63 25.57 -42.28
C GLY A 14 -58.85 24.30 -42.63
N GLN A 15 -58.38 24.18 -43.89
CA GLN A 15 -57.46 23.08 -44.28
C GLN A 15 -56.05 23.31 -43.73
N ASN A 16 -55.56 24.57 -43.87
CA ASN A 16 -54.19 24.90 -43.40
C ASN A 16 -54.12 24.87 -41.87
N VAL A 17 -55.10 25.39 -41.14
CA VAL A 17 -55.19 25.28 -39.69
C VAL A 17 -55.14 23.82 -39.24
N ARG A 18 -55.82 22.88 -39.92
CA ARG A 18 -55.79 21.49 -39.64
C ARG A 18 -54.43 20.83 -39.88
N ILE A 19 -53.72 21.26 -40.92
CA ILE A 19 -52.34 20.83 -41.22
C ILE A 19 -51.41 21.30 -40.11
N ASP A 20 -51.52 22.55 -39.69
CA ASP A 20 -50.67 23.11 -38.60
C ASP A 20 -50.93 22.41 -37.28
N LEU A 21 -52.21 22.16 -36.91
CA LEU A 21 -52.56 21.39 -35.70
C LEU A 21 -51.99 19.98 -35.72
N ASN A 22 -52.11 19.26 -36.83
CA ASN A 22 -51.56 17.92 -36.96
C ASN A 22 -50.01 17.94 -36.86
N ALA A 23 -49.36 18.97 -37.41
CA ALA A 23 -47.91 19.13 -37.29
C ALA A 23 -47.47 19.40 -35.83
N VAL A 24 -48.20 20.26 -35.12
CA VAL A 24 -47.95 20.52 -33.68
C VAL A 24 -48.15 19.25 -32.86
N PHE A 25 -49.25 18.52 -33.09
CA PHE A 25 -49.48 17.24 -32.35
C PHE A 25 -48.42 16.20 -32.67
N ALA A 26 -47.96 16.07 -33.93
CA ALA A 26 -46.89 15.15 -34.29
C ALA A 26 -45.56 15.53 -33.62
N ALA A 27 -45.25 16.81 -33.51
CA ALA A 27 -44.07 17.31 -32.82
C ALA A 27 -44.12 17.00 -31.30
N ILE A 28 -45.27 17.26 -30.67
CA ILE A 28 -45.51 16.93 -29.25
C ILE A 28 -45.40 15.42 -29.05
N GLN A 29 -46.03 14.61 -29.89
CA GLN A 29 -45.99 13.13 -29.81
C GLN A 29 -44.56 12.58 -29.96
N SER A 30 -43.75 13.18 -30.82
CA SER A 30 -42.37 12.78 -31.05
C SER A 30 -41.36 13.37 -30.04
N SER A 31 -41.83 14.17 -29.08
CA SER A 31 -40.99 14.89 -28.12
C SER A 31 -39.89 15.72 -28.83
N ASN A 32 -40.23 16.35 -29.94
CA ASN A 32 -39.32 17.17 -30.74
C ASN A 32 -38.07 16.43 -31.23
N SER A 33 -38.24 15.27 -31.86
CA SER A 33 -37.09 14.51 -32.39
C SER A 33 -36.70 14.93 -33.79
N LYS A 34 -35.39 14.95 -34.09
CA LYS A 34 -34.81 15.28 -35.41
C LYS A 34 -33.42 14.62 -35.55
N SER A 35 -32.96 14.51 -36.79
CA SER A 35 -31.62 13.95 -37.10
C SER A 35 -30.46 14.88 -36.77
N SER A 36 -30.72 16.16 -36.55
CA SER A 36 -29.71 17.15 -36.12
C SER A 36 -30.27 18.04 -35.02
N ASP A 37 -29.40 18.60 -34.21
CA ASP A 37 -29.80 19.49 -33.10
C ASP A 37 -30.47 20.75 -33.68
N LEU A 38 -31.50 21.22 -32.97
CA LEU A 38 -32.27 22.41 -33.36
C LEU A 38 -31.50 23.69 -32.98
N ALA A 39 -31.64 24.72 -33.85
CA ALA A 39 -31.12 26.06 -33.54
C ALA A 39 -31.88 26.71 -32.38
N SER A 40 -31.29 27.73 -31.75
CA SER A 40 -31.93 28.43 -30.62
C SER A 40 -33.26 29.09 -30.96
N SER A 41 -33.45 29.51 -32.23
CA SER A 41 -34.71 30.07 -32.72
C SER A 41 -35.85 29.05 -32.83
N GLN A 42 -35.53 27.76 -32.79
CA GLN A 42 -36.48 26.65 -32.92
C GLN A 42 -36.76 25.96 -31.58
N CYS A 43 -36.20 26.49 -30.49
CA CYS A 43 -36.27 25.87 -29.18
C CYS A 43 -36.63 26.87 -28.09
N VAL A 44 -37.12 26.35 -26.98
CA VAL A 44 -37.26 27.09 -25.72
C VAL A 44 -36.47 26.41 -24.63
N ALA A 45 -36.01 27.18 -23.65
CA ALA A 45 -35.31 26.61 -22.49
C ALA A 45 -36.14 25.50 -21.81
N GLY A 46 -35.50 24.41 -21.44
CA GLY A 46 -36.15 23.24 -20.83
C GLY A 46 -36.83 22.29 -21.83
N MET A 47 -36.83 22.55 -23.12
CA MET A 47 -37.47 21.69 -24.11
C MET A 47 -36.73 20.36 -24.25
N PRO A 48 -37.42 19.20 -24.07
CA PRO A 48 -36.82 17.89 -24.34
C PRO A 48 -36.65 17.70 -25.86
N PHE A 49 -35.59 17.02 -26.26
CA PHE A 49 -35.24 16.78 -27.65
C PHE A 49 -34.51 15.44 -27.81
N LEU A 50 -34.86 14.66 -28.81
CA LEU A 50 -34.16 13.44 -29.20
C LEU A 50 -33.42 13.69 -30.52
N ASN A 51 -32.10 13.62 -30.51
CA ASN A 51 -31.32 13.51 -31.72
C ASN A 51 -31.36 12.07 -32.23
N THR A 52 -32.05 11.84 -33.35
CA THR A 52 -32.27 10.46 -33.86
C THR A 52 -31.05 9.89 -34.60
N THR A 53 -30.06 10.69 -34.97
CA THR A 53 -28.81 10.20 -35.56
C THR A 53 -27.87 9.66 -34.47
N SER A 54 -27.71 10.39 -33.38
CA SER A 54 -26.87 9.97 -32.24
C SER A 54 -27.61 9.11 -31.22
N ASN A 55 -28.96 9.05 -31.28
CA ASN A 55 -29.85 8.45 -30.30
C ASN A 55 -29.69 9.04 -28.88
N ILE A 56 -29.32 10.32 -28.82
CA ILE A 56 -29.14 11.04 -27.55
C ILE A 56 -30.40 11.84 -27.20
N LEU A 57 -30.96 11.53 -26.03
CA LEU A 57 -31.97 12.36 -25.36
C LEU A 57 -31.28 13.58 -24.74
N LYS A 58 -31.78 14.76 -25.01
CA LYS A 58 -31.20 16.04 -24.58
C LYS A 58 -32.28 16.95 -24.00
N ILE A 59 -31.88 17.91 -23.18
CA ILE A 59 -32.73 19.02 -22.73
C ILE A 59 -32.07 20.35 -23.12
N ARG A 60 -32.86 21.28 -23.67
CA ARG A 60 -32.39 22.63 -23.94
C ARG A 60 -32.01 23.33 -22.64
N ASN A 61 -30.81 23.88 -22.56
CA ASN A 61 -30.33 24.52 -21.34
C ASN A 61 -31.08 25.79 -20.98
N SER A 62 -30.97 26.28 -19.76
CA SER A 62 -31.70 27.44 -19.24
C SER A 62 -31.39 28.74 -19.97
N SER A 63 -30.22 28.88 -20.60
CA SER A 63 -29.83 30.05 -21.41
C SER A 63 -30.31 29.99 -22.85
N ASN A 64 -30.96 28.90 -23.27
CA ASN A 64 -31.31 28.57 -24.65
C ASN A 64 -30.10 28.59 -25.62
N GLY A 65 -28.88 28.51 -25.11
CA GLY A 65 -27.65 28.55 -25.90
C GLY A 65 -27.19 27.22 -26.48
N GLY A 66 -27.67 26.08 -25.92
CA GLY A 66 -27.26 24.74 -26.30
C GLY A 66 -28.15 23.66 -25.69
N PHE A 67 -27.82 22.40 -25.97
CA PHE A 67 -28.45 21.23 -25.35
C PHE A 67 -27.53 20.61 -24.28
N THR A 68 -28.12 20.18 -23.17
CA THR A 68 -27.49 19.31 -22.20
C THR A 68 -27.90 17.86 -22.52
N GLU A 69 -26.95 16.99 -22.69
CA GLU A 69 -27.20 15.56 -22.94
C GLU A 69 -27.64 14.87 -21.65
N ILE A 70 -28.69 14.07 -21.74
CA ILE A 70 -29.20 13.26 -20.63
C ILE A 70 -28.67 11.81 -20.74
N GLY A 71 -28.70 11.25 -21.95
CA GLY A 71 -28.17 9.91 -22.18
C GLY A 71 -28.62 9.30 -23.49
N ASN A 72 -28.07 8.16 -23.84
CA ASN A 72 -28.37 7.43 -25.07
C ASN A 72 -29.57 6.49 -24.85
N ILE A 73 -30.63 6.66 -25.64
CA ILE A 73 -31.88 5.89 -25.52
C ILE A 73 -31.71 4.38 -25.84
N ASN A 74 -30.63 4.01 -26.55
CA ASN A 74 -30.31 2.63 -26.85
C ASN A 74 -29.48 1.96 -25.76
N SER A 75 -29.02 2.72 -24.77
CA SER A 75 -28.27 2.21 -23.63
C SER A 75 -29.21 1.94 -22.45
N ALA A 76 -29.00 0.85 -21.72
CA ALA A 76 -29.72 0.58 -20.49
C ALA A 76 -29.55 1.77 -19.52
N ASN A 77 -30.65 2.23 -18.91
CA ASN A 77 -30.69 3.39 -18.02
C ASN A 77 -30.12 4.69 -18.67
N LEU A 78 -30.28 4.85 -19.98
CA LEU A 78 -29.71 5.98 -20.73
C LEU A 78 -28.17 6.09 -20.63
N GLY A 79 -27.49 5.02 -20.26
CA GLY A 79 -26.04 5.04 -19.95
C GLY A 79 -25.70 5.58 -18.57
N LEU A 80 -26.68 5.89 -17.73
CA LEU A 80 -26.49 6.33 -16.35
C LEU A 80 -26.45 5.14 -15.41
N LEU A 81 -25.60 5.22 -14.39
CA LEU A 81 -25.58 4.19 -13.34
C LEU A 81 -26.78 4.39 -12.41
N PRO A 82 -27.63 3.35 -12.16
CA PRO A 82 -28.77 3.48 -11.26
C PRO A 82 -28.33 3.81 -9.83
N VAL A 83 -29.11 4.63 -9.11
CA VAL A 83 -28.85 4.96 -7.69
C VAL A 83 -28.81 3.72 -6.81
N ALA A 84 -29.59 2.69 -7.13
CA ALA A 84 -29.58 1.40 -6.42
C ALA A 84 -28.36 0.52 -6.73
N GLY A 85 -27.42 1.01 -7.53
CA GLY A 85 -26.26 0.27 -8.01
C GLY A 85 -26.44 -0.27 -9.42
N GLY A 86 -25.36 -0.67 -10.04
CA GLY A 86 -25.33 -1.22 -11.40
C GLY A 86 -23.94 -1.78 -11.73
N THR A 87 -23.84 -2.47 -12.87
CA THR A 87 -22.56 -3.00 -13.37
C THR A 87 -21.95 -2.00 -14.35
N MET A 88 -20.72 -1.59 -14.09
CA MET A 88 -19.90 -0.89 -15.07
C MET A 88 -19.17 -1.92 -15.92
N THR A 89 -19.38 -1.88 -17.25
CA THR A 89 -18.74 -2.80 -18.20
C THR A 89 -17.46 -2.24 -18.82
N GLY A 90 -17.13 -0.99 -18.53
CA GLY A 90 -15.93 -0.30 -19.00
C GLY A 90 -15.03 0.17 -17.87
N THR A 91 -13.88 0.72 -18.23
CA THR A 91 -12.95 1.33 -17.26
C THR A 91 -13.55 2.61 -16.69
N LEU A 92 -13.53 2.74 -15.37
CA LEU A 92 -13.80 4.01 -14.69
C LEU A 92 -12.58 4.91 -14.86
N THR A 93 -12.69 5.93 -15.72
CA THR A 93 -11.67 6.97 -15.90
C THR A 93 -12.11 8.21 -15.13
N THR A 94 -11.44 8.50 -14.04
CA THR A 94 -11.77 9.63 -13.17
C THR A 94 -10.50 10.29 -12.65
N VAL A 95 -10.63 11.36 -11.90
CA VAL A 95 -9.55 11.96 -11.11
C VAL A 95 -9.33 11.10 -9.87
N ASP A 96 -10.18 11.22 -8.86
CA ASP A 96 -10.12 10.41 -7.63
C ASP A 96 -11.39 9.59 -7.48
N VAL A 97 -11.31 8.46 -6.77
CA VAL A 97 -12.47 7.63 -6.42
C VAL A 97 -12.48 7.40 -4.91
N ALA A 98 -13.46 7.96 -4.22
CA ALA A 98 -13.64 7.76 -2.80
C ALA A 98 -14.69 6.67 -2.53
N PHE A 99 -14.31 5.66 -1.74
CA PHE A 99 -15.22 4.69 -1.13
C PHE A 99 -15.53 5.18 0.28
N GLN A 100 -16.71 5.80 0.45
CA GLN A 100 -17.13 6.40 1.70
C GLN A 100 -17.66 5.33 2.66
N GLY A 101 -17.06 5.22 3.84
CA GLY A 101 -17.60 4.45 4.96
C GLY A 101 -18.24 5.39 6.01
N ASP A 102 -18.94 4.84 6.97
CA ASP A 102 -19.59 5.62 8.04
C ASP A 102 -18.58 6.37 8.92
N ASN A 103 -17.39 5.78 9.14
CA ASN A 103 -16.35 6.35 10.00
C ASN A 103 -15.02 6.57 9.26
N TYR A 104 -14.66 5.67 8.36
CA TYR A 104 -13.38 5.69 7.65
C TYR A 104 -13.60 5.45 6.17
N SER A 105 -12.79 6.10 5.33
CA SER A 105 -12.89 6.02 3.88
C SER A 105 -11.63 5.45 3.27
N VAL A 106 -11.77 4.93 2.03
CA VAL A 106 -10.66 4.52 1.18
C VAL A 106 -10.71 5.38 -0.07
N LEU A 107 -9.59 5.93 -0.49
CA LEU A 107 -9.45 6.82 -1.64
C LEU A 107 -8.50 6.20 -2.67
N TRP A 108 -8.92 6.12 -3.94
CA TRP A 108 -7.97 6.07 -5.04
C TRP A 108 -7.54 7.49 -5.36
N ASP A 109 -6.32 7.86 -4.99
CA ASP A 109 -5.72 9.14 -5.33
C ASP A 109 -4.94 9.01 -6.64
N LYS A 110 -5.41 9.69 -7.67
CA LYS A 110 -4.77 9.67 -8.99
C LYS A 110 -3.46 10.44 -9.01
N SER A 111 -3.30 11.44 -8.17
CA SER A 111 -2.09 12.26 -8.15
C SER A 111 -0.90 11.50 -7.58
N ASP A 112 -1.14 10.57 -6.67
CA ASP A 112 -0.14 9.75 -6.00
C ASP A 112 -0.07 8.32 -6.54
N ASP A 113 -0.94 7.98 -7.54
CA ASP A 113 -1.08 6.61 -8.08
C ASP A 113 -1.29 5.57 -6.96
N ALA A 114 -2.03 5.93 -5.89
CA ALA A 114 -2.16 5.17 -4.67
C ALA A 114 -3.62 4.88 -4.29
N LEU A 115 -3.85 3.72 -3.66
CA LEU A 115 -5.08 3.42 -2.92
C LEU A 115 -4.82 3.70 -1.44
N GLU A 116 -5.39 4.78 -0.94
CA GLU A 116 -5.15 5.30 0.40
C GLU A 116 -6.21 4.84 1.38
N PHE A 117 -5.77 4.28 2.48
CA PHE A 117 -6.60 3.92 3.62
C PHE A 117 -6.39 4.94 4.73
N ALA A 118 -7.42 5.66 5.11
CA ALA A 118 -7.37 6.56 6.27
C ALA A 118 -7.02 5.79 7.56
N ASP A 119 -6.51 6.50 8.57
CA ASP A 119 -6.27 5.90 9.88
C ASP A 119 -7.51 5.16 10.38
N ASN A 120 -7.31 3.96 10.91
CA ASN A 120 -8.34 3.01 11.33
C ASN A 120 -9.21 2.41 10.21
N ALA A 121 -9.06 2.82 8.95
CA ALA A 121 -9.60 2.07 7.82
C ALA A 121 -8.90 0.70 7.72
N LYS A 122 -9.63 -0.33 7.31
CA LYS A 122 -9.14 -1.70 7.31
C LYS A 122 -9.21 -2.32 5.92
N LEU A 123 -8.15 -2.99 5.52
CA LEU A 123 -8.20 -4.01 4.48
C LEU A 123 -8.46 -5.35 5.18
N VAL A 124 -9.57 -6.01 4.82
CA VAL A 124 -10.07 -7.20 5.53
C VAL A 124 -10.12 -8.38 4.58
N PHE A 125 -9.65 -9.54 5.05
CA PHE A 125 -9.76 -10.82 4.35
C PHE A 125 -10.43 -11.86 5.26
N GLY A 126 -11.19 -12.76 4.63
CA GLY A 126 -11.96 -13.80 5.33
C GLY A 126 -13.35 -13.34 5.74
N ALA A 127 -14.28 -14.31 5.89
CA ALA A 127 -15.70 -14.03 6.15
C ALA A 127 -15.96 -13.47 7.56
N SER A 128 -15.05 -13.71 8.51
CA SER A 128 -15.14 -13.29 9.91
C SER A 128 -14.05 -12.32 10.32
N THR A 129 -13.51 -11.54 9.36
CA THR A 129 -12.42 -10.59 9.65
C THR A 129 -11.13 -11.32 10.12
N ASP A 130 -10.82 -12.43 9.44
CA ASP A 130 -9.74 -13.33 9.87
C ASP A 130 -8.37 -12.64 9.77
N LEU A 131 -8.10 -11.91 8.67
CA LEU A 131 -6.89 -11.09 8.51
C LEU A 131 -7.27 -9.62 8.29
N THR A 132 -6.61 -8.72 9.03
CA THR A 132 -6.73 -7.27 8.82
C THR A 132 -5.37 -6.62 8.64
N ILE A 133 -5.34 -5.60 7.76
CA ILE A 133 -4.21 -4.67 7.62
C ILE A 133 -4.75 -3.27 7.89
N THR A 134 -4.14 -2.53 8.81
CA THR A 134 -4.58 -1.19 9.21
C THR A 134 -3.44 -0.36 9.78
N HIS A 135 -3.58 0.96 9.75
CA HIS A 135 -2.79 1.90 10.53
C HIS A 135 -3.70 2.57 11.56
N ASP A 136 -3.30 2.60 12.84
CA ASP A 136 -4.14 3.10 13.94
C ASP A 136 -3.83 4.57 14.35
N GLY A 137 -3.06 5.28 13.52
CA GLY A 137 -2.52 6.62 13.82
C GLY A 137 -1.16 6.60 14.52
N SER A 138 -0.67 5.42 14.90
CA SER A 138 0.63 5.22 15.55
C SER A 138 1.37 3.99 15.01
N ASN A 139 0.67 2.88 14.82
CA ASN A 139 1.23 1.59 14.44
C ASN A 139 0.64 1.10 13.12
N SER A 140 1.47 0.48 12.28
CA SER A 140 1.03 -0.32 11.14
C SER A 140 0.87 -1.78 11.59
N ILE A 141 -0.31 -2.33 11.44
CA ILE A 141 -0.72 -3.60 12.04
C ILE A 141 -1.15 -4.57 10.94
N ILE A 142 -0.58 -5.77 10.94
CA ILE A 142 -1.11 -6.94 10.24
C ILE A 142 -1.58 -7.90 11.32
N ASN A 143 -2.88 -8.13 11.43
CA ASN A 143 -3.47 -8.89 12.52
C ASN A 143 -4.22 -10.10 11.98
N GLU A 144 -3.82 -11.29 12.41
CA GLU A 144 -4.47 -12.57 12.16
C GLU A 144 -5.37 -12.90 13.35
N ASN A 145 -6.69 -12.93 13.15
CA ASN A 145 -7.72 -13.24 14.16
C ASN A 145 -8.40 -14.59 13.91
N GLY A 146 -8.07 -15.28 12.82
CA GLY A 146 -8.64 -16.58 12.47
C GLY A 146 -8.12 -17.70 13.35
N ALA A 147 -8.48 -18.92 12.97
CA ALA A 147 -8.04 -20.14 13.66
C ALA A 147 -6.63 -20.58 13.22
N GLY A 148 -6.02 -19.91 12.25
CA GLY A 148 -4.73 -20.23 11.66
C GLY A 148 -3.56 -19.45 12.26
N SER A 149 -2.61 -19.13 11.42
CA SER A 149 -1.42 -18.33 11.74
C SER A 149 -1.10 -17.40 10.57
N LEU A 150 -0.44 -16.29 10.84
CA LEU A 150 0.07 -15.41 9.79
C LEU A 150 1.32 -16.05 9.17
N GLN A 151 1.24 -16.38 7.89
CA GLN A 151 2.32 -17.05 7.17
C GLN A 151 2.86 -16.19 6.03
N LEU A 152 4.19 -16.07 5.94
CA LEU A 152 4.89 -15.62 4.75
C LEU A 152 5.41 -16.82 3.98
N GLN A 153 4.93 -16.98 2.74
CA GLN A 153 5.21 -18.13 1.90
C GLN A 153 6.00 -17.74 0.65
N ARG A 154 6.83 -18.66 0.16
CA ARG A 154 7.46 -18.62 -1.16
C ARG A 154 7.12 -19.90 -1.91
N ALA A 155 6.50 -19.76 -3.09
CA ALA A 155 6.07 -20.90 -3.91
C ALA A 155 5.26 -21.94 -3.11
N GLY A 156 4.29 -21.46 -2.31
CA GLY A 156 3.42 -22.31 -1.49
C GLY A 156 4.06 -22.92 -0.25
N SER A 157 5.34 -22.63 0.02
CA SER A 157 6.04 -23.13 1.23
C SER A 157 6.19 -22.01 2.25
N THR A 158 5.71 -22.23 3.47
CA THR A 158 5.86 -21.30 4.60
C THR A 158 7.34 -21.10 4.92
N LYS A 159 7.76 -19.85 5.08
CA LYS A 159 9.13 -19.46 5.44
C LYS A 159 9.18 -18.77 6.80
N LEU A 160 8.19 -17.96 7.13
CA LEU A 160 8.03 -17.36 8.44
C LEU A 160 6.56 -17.49 8.84
N GLU A 161 6.33 -17.82 10.10
CA GLU A 161 5.01 -18.00 10.68
C GLU A 161 4.95 -17.32 12.05
N VAL A 162 3.90 -16.53 12.29
CA VAL A 162 3.59 -15.97 13.61
C VAL A 162 2.59 -16.89 14.27
N VAL A 163 3.00 -17.55 15.35
CA VAL A 163 2.22 -18.50 16.12
C VAL A 163 1.99 -17.99 17.55
N SER A 164 1.09 -18.62 18.30
CA SER A 164 0.76 -18.20 19.68
C SER A 164 1.98 -18.16 20.64
N GLY A 165 3.02 -18.92 20.34
CA GLY A 165 4.25 -18.97 21.16
C GLY A 165 5.41 -18.10 20.65
N GLY A 166 5.25 -17.38 19.55
CA GLY A 166 6.30 -16.56 18.96
C GLY A 166 6.38 -16.60 17.43
N VAL A 167 7.60 -16.59 16.91
CA VAL A 167 7.87 -16.63 15.47
C VAL A 167 8.61 -17.91 15.12
N SER A 168 8.10 -18.65 14.13
CA SER A 168 8.73 -19.86 13.58
C SER A 168 9.32 -19.55 12.20
N LEU A 169 10.56 -19.99 11.95
CA LEU A 169 11.24 -19.94 10.67
C LEU A 169 11.42 -21.35 10.12
N THR A 170 10.90 -21.61 8.93
CA THR A 170 11.10 -22.89 8.23
C THR A 170 12.29 -22.77 7.28
N GLY A 171 13.41 -23.37 7.66
CA GLY A 171 14.71 -23.29 6.99
C GLY A 171 15.74 -22.51 7.80
N GLY A 172 16.91 -22.25 7.21
CA GLY A 172 17.96 -21.47 7.85
C GLY A 172 17.65 -19.98 7.88
N ALA A 173 17.85 -19.34 9.03
CA ALA A 173 17.97 -17.90 9.14
C ALA A 173 19.46 -17.54 9.15
N ALA A 174 19.93 -16.79 8.16
CA ALA A 174 21.31 -16.30 8.10
C ALA A 174 21.34 -14.84 8.58
N ALA A 175 22.13 -14.58 9.61
CA ALA A 175 22.45 -13.22 10.01
C ALA A 175 23.80 -12.79 9.38
N ASN A 176 23.90 -11.53 8.99
CA ASN A 176 25.16 -10.99 8.45
C ASN A 176 26.26 -10.96 9.51
N ILE A 177 27.51 -11.18 9.06
CA ILE A 177 28.70 -10.94 9.85
C ILE A 177 29.27 -9.58 9.44
N THR A 178 29.28 -8.61 10.35
CA THR A 178 29.81 -7.26 10.08
C THR A 178 31.29 -7.21 10.47
N ALA A 179 32.13 -6.79 9.52
CA ALA A 179 33.53 -6.54 9.79
C ALA A 179 33.71 -5.28 10.64
N LEU A 180 34.43 -5.39 11.75
CA LEU A 180 34.79 -4.26 12.59
C LEU A 180 36.11 -3.65 12.11
N SER A 181 36.22 -2.33 12.26
CA SER A 181 37.50 -1.64 12.01
C SER A 181 38.54 -2.01 13.08
N ASP A 182 39.71 -2.46 12.64
CA ASP A 182 40.84 -2.66 13.53
C ASP A 182 41.44 -1.32 13.96
N GLY A 183 41.69 -1.14 15.24
CA GLY A 183 42.25 0.06 15.83
C GLY A 183 42.66 -0.20 17.28
N ALA A 184 43.37 0.73 17.93
CA ALA A 184 43.78 0.61 19.32
C ALA A 184 42.57 0.29 20.22
N THR A 185 41.41 0.87 19.91
CA THR A 185 40.12 0.57 20.52
C THR A 185 39.16 0.09 19.45
N ILE A 186 38.57 -1.08 19.63
CA ILE A 186 37.55 -1.67 18.76
C ILE A 186 36.19 -1.32 19.36
N THR A 187 35.33 -0.70 18.55
CA THR A 187 33.95 -0.37 18.89
C THR A 187 33.00 -1.32 18.17
N ILE A 188 31.96 -1.78 18.86
CA ILE A 188 30.94 -2.64 18.31
C ILE A 188 29.59 -1.93 18.42
N ASP A 189 28.90 -1.76 17.30
CA ASP A 189 27.49 -1.35 17.28
C ASP A 189 26.62 -2.61 17.13
N MET A 190 25.99 -3.02 18.24
CA MET A 190 25.11 -4.20 18.27
C MET A 190 23.83 -4.03 17.44
N GLY A 191 23.46 -2.80 17.10
CA GLY A 191 22.32 -2.52 16.21
C GLY A 191 22.58 -2.85 14.74
N THR A 192 23.83 -3.08 14.33
CA THR A 192 24.18 -3.34 12.92
C THR A 192 24.12 -4.82 12.53
N ALA A 193 24.43 -5.71 13.46
CA ALA A 193 24.41 -7.16 13.23
C ALA A 193 24.44 -7.94 14.55
N CYS A 194 24.10 -9.24 14.47
CA CYS A 194 24.31 -10.18 15.58
C CYS A 194 25.70 -10.81 15.58
N HIS A 195 26.38 -10.80 14.43
CA HIS A 195 27.71 -11.39 14.31
C HIS A 195 28.72 -10.35 13.83
N HIS A 196 29.90 -10.35 14.42
CA HIS A 196 30.98 -9.42 14.10
C HIS A 196 32.27 -10.18 13.87
N SER A 197 33.18 -9.60 13.07
CA SER A 197 34.52 -10.14 12.84
C SER A 197 35.56 -9.04 12.85
N VAL A 198 36.77 -9.37 13.34
CA VAL A 198 37.90 -8.45 13.28
C VAL A 198 39.22 -9.24 13.17
N THR A 199 40.16 -8.76 12.40
CA THR A 199 41.54 -9.23 12.40
C THR A 199 42.39 -8.24 13.18
N LEU A 200 43.07 -8.71 14.23
CA LEU A 200 43.88 -7.87 15.11
C LEU A 200 45.25 -7.60 14.49
N GLY A 201 45.52 -6.38 14.07
CA GLY A 201 46.85 -5.94 13.65
C GLY A 201 47.74 -5.48 14.79
N GLY A 202 47.33 -5.66 16.05
CA GLY A 202 48.09 -5.31 17.27
C GLY A 202 47.30 -5.66 18.51
N ASN A 203 47.84 -5.32 19.69
CA ASN A 203 47.08 -5.43 20.95
C ASN A 203 45.94 -4.43 20.97
N ARG A 204 44.72 -4.88 21.32
CA ARG A 204 43.48 -4.11 21.19
C ARG A 204 42.65 -4.11 22.47
N THR A 205 41.81 -3.05 22.60
CA THR A 205 40.82 -2.94 23.66
C THR A 205 39.45 -2.92 23.04
N PHE A 206 38.56 -3.83 23.42
CA PHE A 206 37.15 -3.79 23.06
C PHE A 206 36.40 -2.81 23.98
N ALA A 207 35.86 -1.73 23.43
CA ALA A 207 35.06 -0.78 24.17
C ALA A 207 33.69 -1.36 24.58
N ALA A 208 32.96 -0.68 25.45
CA ALA A 208 31.55 -1.01 25.69
C ALA A 208 30.75 -0.92 24.39
N PRO A 209 30.06 -1.97 23.96
CA PRO A 209 29.23 -1.93 22.76
C PRO A 209 28.07 -0.93 22.88
N SER A 210 27.72 -0.30 21.76
CA SER A 210 26.55 0.58 21.63
C SER A 210 25.31 -0.19 21.13
N ASN A 211 24.13 0.45 21.18
CA ASN A 211 22.86 -0.04 20.63
C ASN A 211 22.50 -1.47 21.06
N GLN A 212 22.71 -1.78 22.32
CA GLN A 212 22.46 -3.10 22.90
C GLN A 212 20.95 -3.36 23.01
N VAL A 213 20.48 -4.51 22.49
CA VAL A 213 19.11 -4.99 22.64
C VAL A 213 19.08 -6.18 23.60
N VAL A 214 18.37 -6.07 24.71
CA VAL A 214 18.25 -7.16 25.69
C VAL A 214 17.65 -8.41 25.05
N GLY A 215 18.28 -9.55 25.24
CA GLY A 215 17.92 -10.83 24.61
C GLY A 215 18.64 -11.10 23.29
N GLN A 216 19.29 -10.10 22.69
CA GLN A 216 20.10 -10.32 21.50
C GLN A 216 21.28 -11.25 21.79
N SER A 217 21.51 -12.22 20.93
CA SER A 217 22.64 -13.14 20.98
C SER A 217 23.39 -13.14 19.66
N GLY A 218 24.66 -13.50 19.71
CA GLY A 218 25.50 -13.54 18.51
C GLY A 218 26.90 -13.97 18.78
N SER A 219 27.81 -13.70 17.83
CA SER A 219 29.23 -14.14 17.95
C SER A 219 30.15 -13.00 17.47
N ILE A 220 31.32 -12.94 18.12
CA ILE A 220 32.44 -12.06 17.68
C ILE A 220 33.60 -12.99 17.32
N PHE A 221 34.01 -12.97 16.04
CA PHE A 221 35.14 -13.70 15.51
C PHE A 221 36.38 -12.80 15.58
N ILE A 222 37.38 -13.24 16.32
CA ILE A 222 38.64 -12.52 16.54
C ILE A 222 39.76 -13.32 15.87
N THR A 223 40.34 -12.75 14.80
CA THR A 223 41.42 -13.41 14.05
C THR A 223 42.75 -12.74 14.37
N GLN A 224 43.77 -13.57 14.64
CA GLN A 224 45.14 -13.12 14.71
C GLN A 224 45.64 -12.72 13.31
N ASP A 225 46.50 -11.69 13.20
CA ASP A 225 47.17 -11.40 11.96
C ASP A 225 48.23 -12.45 11.59
N GLY A 226 48.97 -12.23 10.51
CA GLY A 226 50.04 -13.11 10.05
C GLY A 226 51.26 -13.20 11.00
N THR A 227 51.32 -12.32 12.01
CA THR A 227 52.36 -12.34 13.06
C THR A 227 51.93 -13.14 14.29
N GLY A 228 50.62 -13.05 14.64
CA GLY A 228 50.10 -13.66 15.83
C GLY A 228 50.48 -12.96 17.14
N SER A 229 50.16 -13.58 18.27
CA SER A 229 50.46 -13.11 19.65
C SER A 229 49.84 -11.75 19.99
N ARG A 230 48.73 -11.37 19.30
CA ARG A 230 47.95 -10.18 19.64
C ARG A 230 47.08 -10.43 20.84
N THR A 231 47.05 -9.46 21.75
CA THR A 231 46.21 -9.57 22.97
C THR A 231 44.96 -8.68 22.86
N ALA A 232 43.90 -9.07 23.56
CA ALA A 232 42.73 -8.27 23.71
C ALA A 232 42.37 -8.00 25.18
N SER A 233 41.99 -6.77 25.48
CA SER A 233 41.32 -6.41 26.72
C SER A 233 39.87 -6.06 26.45
N PHE A 234 38.99 -6.27 27.39
CA PHE A 234 37.55 -6.09 27.24
C PHE A 234 36.99 -5.10 28.25
N ASN A 235 36.10 -4.23 27.82
CA ASN A 235 35.36 -3.37 28.74
C ASN A 235 34.56 -4.19 29.74
N SER A 236 34.34 -3.64 30.92
CA SER A 236 33.61 -4.29 32.00
C SER A 236 32.16 -4.72 31.68
N ALA A 237 31.60 -4.23 30.57
CA ALA A 237 30.31 -4.70 30.04
C ALA A 237 30.34 -6.18 29.63
N PHE A 238 31.48 -6.66 29.14
CA PHE A 238 31.68 -8.10 28.83
C PHE A 238 31.88 -8.90 30.09
N LYS A 239 31.02 -9.87 30.34
CA LYS A 239 31.03 -10.71 31.52
C LYS A 239 31.42 -12.13 31.13
N PHE A 240 32.66 -12.49 31.39
CA PHE A 240 33.22 -13.83 31.16
C PHE A 240 33.06 -14.74 32.38
N ILE A 241 33.22 -16.04 32.17
CA ILE A 241 33.16 -17.05 33.22
C ILE A 241 34.21 -16.75 34.30
N GLY A 242 33.81 -16.78 35.55
CA GLY A 242 34.68 -16.45 36.68
C GLY A 242 35.07 -14.98 36.81
N GLY A 243 34.53 -14.11 35.95
CA GLY A 243 34.82 -12.67 35.94
C GLY A 243 36.21 -12.31 35.34
N VAL A 244 36.89 -13.27 34.72
CA VAL A 244 38.23 -13.09 34.16
C VAL A 244 38.14 -13.04 32.63
N ALA A 245 38.71 -12.00 32.01
CA ALA A 245 38.81 -11.89 30.56
C ALA A 245 39.69 -13.04 30.00
N PRO A 246 39.31 -13.64 28.85
CA PRO A 246 40.05 -14.75 28.28
C PRO A 246 41.40 -14.31 27.70
N THR A 247 42.35 -15.20 27.66
CA THR A 247 43.56 -15.06 26.85
C THR A 247 43.28 -15.62 25.47
N LEU A 248 43.57 -14.84 24.43
CA LEU A 248 43.37 -15.26 23.03
C LEU A 248 44.44 -16.26 22.59
N SER A 249 44.14 -17.09 21.61
CA SER A 249 45.08 -17.95 20.91
C SER A 249 46.18 -17.11 20.26
N THR A 250 47.43 -17.61 20.32
CA THR A 250 48.63 -16.84 19.92
C THR A 250 49.14 -17.17 18.52
N ALA A 251 48.72 -18.28 17.92
CA ALA A 251 49.20 -18.69 16.60
C ALA A 251 48.78 -17.68 15.54
N ALA A 252 49.65 -17.44 14.52
CA ALA A 252 49.30 -16.63 13.37
C ALA A 252 48.05 -17.16 12.69
N SER A 253 47.14 -16.25 12.32
CA SER A 253 45.83 -16.53 11.69
C SER A 253 44.89 -17.41 12.55
N ALA A 254 45.17 -17.63 13.82
CA ALA A 254 44.23 -18.31 14.73
C ALA A 254 42.94 -17.51 14.87
N ILE A 255 41.82 -18.18 14.95
CA ILE A 255 40.50 -17.57 15.10
C ILE A 255 39.92 -18.01 16.46
N ASP A 256 39.56 -17.03 17.28
CA ASP A 256 38.81 -17.23 18.49
C ASP A 256 37.37 -16.71 18.28
N ARG A 257 36.39 -17.38 18.88
CA ARG A 257 34.99 -16.96 18.78
C ARG A 257 34.43 -16.71 20.19
N ILE A 258 33.93 -15.50 20.40
CA ILE A 258 33.14 -15.13 21.57
C ILE A 258 31.69 -15.24 21.23
N ASP A 259 30.95 -16.16 21.85
CA ASP A 259 29.49 -16.19 21.79
C ASP A 259 28.93 -15.36 22.94
N TYR A 260 27.90 -14.57 22.67
CA TYR A 260 27.35 -13.65 23.66
C TYR A 260 25.83 -13.66 23.72
N ILE A 261 25.30 -13.24 24.87
CA ILE A 261 23.90 -12.81 25.04
C ILE A 261 23.85 -11.53 25.89
N ILE A 262 23.05 -10.57 25.46
CA ILE A 262 22.83 -9.31 26.17
C ILE A 262 21.77 -9.55 27.25
N LYS A 263 22.17 -9.66 28.51
CA LYS A 263 21.28 -9.87 29.66
C LYS A 263 20.59 -8.57 30.10
N ALA A 264 21.33 -7.48 30.05
CA ALA A 264 20.87 -6.14 30.36
C ALA A 264 21.79 -5.12 29.68
N SER A 265 21.38 -3.86 29.54
CA SER A 265 22.27 -2.81 29.06
C SER A 265 23.54 -2.73 29.91
N GLY A 266 24.70 -2.80 29.29
CA GLY A 266 26.01 -2.86 29.96
C GLY A 266 26.34 -4.22 30.62
N THR A 267 25.55 -5.26 30.34
CA THR A 267 25.80 -6.60 30.88
C THR A 267 25.64 -7.67 29.79
N ILE A 268 26.75 -8.06 29.21
CA ILE A 268 26.85 -9.02 28.10
C ILE A 268 27.54 -10.25 28.58
N HIS A 269 26.81 -11.35 28.71
CA HIS A 269 27.39 -12.65 29.12
C HIS A 269 28.10 -13.29 27.92
N CYS A 270 29.34 -13.69 28.12
CA CYS A 270 30.23 -14.15 27.07
C CYS A 270 30.83 -15.52 27.40
N VAL A 271 30.92 -16.35 26.37
CA VAL A 271 31.68 -17.59 26.35
C VAL A 271 32.64 -17.55 25.18
N ILE A 272 33.89 -18.02 25.37
CA ILE A 272 34.88 -18.05 24.30
C ILE A 272 35.19 -19.49 23.88
N SER A 273 35.32 -19.70 22.57
CA SER A 273 35.89 -20.89 21.95
C SER A 273 37.24 -20.50 21.31
N LEU A 274 38.31 -21.12 21.72
CA LEU A 274 39.65 -20.82 21.22
C LEU A 274 39.99 -21.68 20.01
N GLU A 275 40.82 -21.13 19.10
CA GLU A 275 41.37 -21.84 17.93
C GLU A 275 40.31 -22.58 17.11
N VAL A 276 39.21 -21.94 16.80
CA VAL A 276 38.16 -22.48 15.91
C VAL A 276 38.76 -22.70 14.52
N LYS A 277 38.86 -23.95 14.06
CA LYS A 277 39.44 -24.33 12.76
C LYS A 277 38.40 -24.87 11.82
#